data_5878c43de3507d4be7fb0484c44eb517
#
_entry.id   5878c43de3507d4be7fb0484c44eb517
#
_cell.length_a   1.000
_cell.length_b   1.000
_cell.length_c   1.000
_cell.angle_alpha   90.00
_cell.angle_beta   90.00
_cell.angle_gamma   90.00
#
_symmetry.space_group_name_H-M   'P 1'
#
loop_
_entity.id
_entity.type
_entity.pdbx_description
1 polymer ?
#
loop_
_entity_poly.entity_id
_entity_poly.type
_entity_poly.pdbx_seq_one_letter_code
_entity_poly.pdbx_strand_id
1 'polypeptide(L)'
;MENKEKEEPDLNKDLIINGTYRIQYKLGGGGFGKVYLVQNIKDGKNYALKVLLEKKNSAQNKTDFRNEITILKCLFKINHSYTLQLHEDSKFITENKVERLYYVVDYAEKGDLLHYIVINRGLGEKFGKFLFKKILEGIQFCHNCNVCHLDIKVPNILLDDKFNPIIIDFGLSRLIKIKGEIKDCKGKIGTEQCMCPQMFEKGIKYFGIDADIFALGVLLFNIVLGTPCFYSVITERYKKIKDKNYELFWKHFIQADELSDEFKKLFVRMVAYNPEERPRIKEILLEDPWLNELNILIAKNPDEYKKLENEYISLMTKLEQKIKEMNQPEIEAPQENKVEEKQKTKGISFDESKKYFINLKPKKIKDKRNYKYCIKIKGYINENDFMNLLVNKIRNTYGTTWLLRIDDEKLKFQITFQREDNEEENEEEVEEDEDIRKDCIMKVKLYDSGINEYLLCFEKIQGELEEFYDNFLKIKEIIKNIFN
;
A
#
# COMPACT_ATOMS: atom_id res chain seq x y z
N MET A 1 -0.67 18.58 -28.34
CA MET A 1 -0.20 19.41 -27.20
C MET A 1 -1.10 19.06 -26.03
N GLU A 2 -0.66 18.10 -25.21
CA GLU A 2 -1.40 17.72 -23.98
C GLU A 2 -1.20 18.82 -22.94
N ASN A 3 -2.28 19.49 -22.56
CA ASN A 3 -2.29 20.40 -21.43
C ASN A 3 -1.90 19.60 -20.16
N LYS A 4 -0.65 19.72 -19.71
CA LYS A 4 -0.28 19.37 -18.35
C LYS A 4 -1.10 20.27 -17.43
N GLU A 5 -2.15 19.74 -16.84
CA GLU A 5 -2.89 20.43 -15.80
C GLU A 5 -1.90 20.85 -14.70
N LYS A 6 -1.68 22.15 -14.55
CA LYS A 6 -0.87 22.68 -13.44
C LYS A 6 -1.52 22.25 -12.13
N GLU A 7 -0.76 21.58 -11.27
CA GLU A 7 -1.22 21.29 -9.91
C GLU A 7 -1.61 22.59 -9.20
N GLU A 8 -2.72 22.55 -8.50
CA GLU A 8 -3.15 23.67 -7.66
C GLU A 8 -2.10 23.93 -6.58
N PRO A 9 -1.66 25.17 -6.35
CA PRO A 9 -0.65 25.50 -5.36
C PRO A 9 -1.09 25.05 -3.95
N ASP A 10 -0.12 24.71 -3.11
CA ASP A 10 -0.38 24.40 -1.71
C ASP A 10 -0.74 25.67 -0.94
N LEU A 11 -1.47 25.50 0.17
CA LEU A 11 -1.70 26.61 1.09
C LEU A 11 -0.38 27.03 1.73
N ASN A 12 -0.20 28.35 1.87
CA ASN A 12 1.02 28.89 2.44
C ASN A 12 1.17 28.48 3.91
N LYS A 13 2.41 28.20 4.31
CA LYS A 13 2.77 28.03 5.72
C LYS A 13 2.38 29.31 6.49
N ASP A 14 1.96 29.13 7.73
CA ASP A 14 1.49 30.18 8.65
C ASP A 14 0.19 30.88 8.26
N LEU A 15 -0.46 30.51 7.13
CA LEU A 15 -1.81 30.95 6.84
C LEU A 15 -2.77 30.52 7.96
N ILE A 16 -3.58 31.46 8.45
CA ILE A 16 -4.57 31.19 9.50
C ILE A 16 -5.95 31.04 8.85
N ILE A 17 -6.53 29.85 8.96
CA ILE A 17 -7.87 29.55 8.49
C ILE A 17 -8.89 29.95 9.55
N ASN A 18 -9.84 30.81 9.18
CA ASN A 18 -10.94 31.31 10.02
C ASN A 18 -10.50 31.78 11.43
N GLY A 19 -9.29 32.36 11.55
CA GLY A 19 -8.77 32.86 12.81
C GLY A 19 -8.49 31.77 13.87
N THR A 20 -8.47 30.49 13.48
CA THR A 20 -8.35 29.38 14.44
C THR A 20 -7.22 28.42 14.11
N TYR A 21 -7.02 28.04 12.86
CA TYR A 21 -6.08 26.99 12.47
C TYR A 21 -4.92 27.55 11.65
N ARG A 22 -3.70 27.47 12.20
CA ARG A 22 -2.47 27.87 11.51
C ARG A 22 -1.92 26.70 10.72
N ILE A 23 -1.77 26.87 9.41
CA ILE A 23 -1.13 25.87 8.53
C ILE A 23 0.35 25.72 8.92
N GLN A 24 0.79 24.49 9.16
CA GLN A 24 2.21 24.17 9.39
C GLN A 24 2.86 23.64 8.11
N TYR A 25 2.37 22.52 7.61
CA TYR A 25 2.82 21.94 6.35
C TYR A 25 1.79 20.95 5.80
N LYS A 26 1.97 20.58 4.53
CA LYS A 26 1.14 19.60 3.86
C LYS A 26 1.50 18.17 4.29
N LEU A 27 0.51 17.41 4.75
CA LEU A 27 0.63 15.99 5.09
C LEU A 27 0.49 15.10 3.87
N GLY A 28 -0.41 15.46 2.94
CA GLY A 28 -0.69 14.67 1.76
C GLY A 28 -1.78 15.26 0.89
N GLY A 29 -2.23 14.47 -0.08
CA GLY A 29 -3.35 14.85 -0.93
C GLY A 29 -3.79 13.69 -1.81
N GLY A 30 -5.03 13.71 -2.22
CA GLY A 30 -5.65 12.69 -3.07
C GLY A 30 -6.55 13.28 -4.13
N GLY A 31 -7.40 12.43 -4.72
CA GLY A 31 -8.30 12.81 -5.81
C GLY A 31 -9.28 13.94 -5.45
N PHE A 32 -9.63 14.10 -4.19
CA PHE A 32 -10.68 15.04 -3.76
C PHE A 32 -10.17 16.23 -2.95
N GLY A 33 -8.94 16.17 -2.40
CA GLY A 33 -8.49 17.26 -1.54
C GLY A 33 -7.03 17.16 -1.14
N LYS A 34 -6.55 18.20 -0.45
CA LYS A 34 -5.23 18.26 0.19
C LYS A 34 -5.40 18.26 1.70
N VAL A 35 -4.50 17.59 2.40
CA VAL A 35 -4.49 17.48 3.86
C VAL A 35 -3.27 18.21 4.40
N TYR A 36 -3.49 19.05 5.40
CA TYR A 36 -2.48 19.86 6.06
C TYR A 36 -2.42 19.56 7.55
N LEU A 37 -1.21 19.55 8.11
CA LEU A 37 -1.05 19.71 9.54
C LEU A 37 -1.35 21.15 9.91
N VAL A 38 -2.22 21.34 10.89
CA VAL A 38 -2.58 22.65 11.43
C VAL A 38 -2.44 22.68 12.95
N GLN A 39 -2.08 23.82 13.48
CA GLN A 39 -2.12 24.08 14.92
C GLN A 39 -3.32 24.96 15.25
N ASN A 40 -4.16 24.53 16.16
CA ASN A 40 -5.20 25.38 16.70
C ASN A 40 -4.54 26.42 17.64
N ILE A 41 -4.71 27.71 17.32
CA ILE A 41 -4.07 28.81 18.05
C ILE A 41 -4.64 29.00 19.46
N LYS A 42 -5.81 28.44 19.78
CA LYS A 42 -6.47 28.61 21.09
C LYS A 42 -5.99 27.57 22.11
N ASP A 43 -5.81 26.32 21.69
CA ASP A 43 -5.41 25.22 22.58
C ASP A 43 -3.97 24.72 22.34
N GLY A 44 -3.31 25.20 21.28
CA GLY A 44 -1.95 24.82 20.88
C GLY A 44 -1.81 23.43 20.30
N LYS A 45 -2.91 22.66 20.16
CA LYS A 45 -2.88 21.28 19.68
C LYS A 45 -2.82 21.20 18.15
N ASN A 46 -2.26 20.10 17.70
CA ASN A 46 -2.18 19.75 16.27
C ASN A 46 -3.39 18.97 15.79
N TYR A 47 -3.84 19.28 14.58
CA TYR A 47 -4.97 18.64 13.89
C TYR A 47 -4.62 18.42 12.42
N ALA A 48 -5.39 17.55 11.77
CA ALA A 48 -5.35 17.40 10.32
C ALA A 48 -6.53 18.14 9.68
N LEU A 49 -6.25 19.05 8.73
CA LEU A 49 -7.23 19.84 8.02
C LEU A 49 -7.26 19.41 6.55
N LYS A 50 -8.40 18.86 6.08
CA LYS A 50 -8.62 18.46 4.68
C LYS A 50 -9.40 19.54 3.94
N VAL A 51 -8.85 20.02 2.82
CA VAL A 51 -9.43 21.07 1.99
C VAL A 51 -9.81 20.51 0.63
N LEU A 52 -11.03 20.80 0.14
CA LEU A 52 -11.46 20.48 -1.22
C LEU A 52 -10.69 21.30 -2.25
N LEU A 53 -10.15 20.66 -3.28
CA LEU A 53 -9.40 21.31 -4.36
C LEU A 53 -10.29 22.18 -5.26
N GLU A 54 -9.75 23.31 -5.76
CA GLU A 54 -10.47 24.24 -6.64
C GLU A 54 -10.91 23.60 -7.95
N LYS A 55 -9.98 22.96 -8.62
CA LYS A 55 -10.25 22.23 -9.88
C LYS A 55 -11.27 21.10 -9.72
N LYS A 56 -11.48 20.64 -8.50
CA LYS A 56 -12.48 19.65 -8.09
C LYS A 56 -13.74 20.29 -7.50
N ASN A 57 -13.92 21.60 -7.65
CA ASN A 57 -15.04 22.36 -7.11
C ASN A 57 -16.34 22.20 -7.96
N SER A 58 -16.47 21.11 -8.74
CA SER A 58 -17.69 20.74 -9.42
C SER A 58 -18.83 20.47 -8.41
N ALA A 59 -20.07 20.59 -8.85
CA ALA A 59 -21.22 20.29 -8.01
C ALA A 59 -21.16 18.85 -7.43
N GLN A 60 -20.71 17.89 -8.23
CA GLN A 60 -20.56 16.50 -7.81
C GLN A 60 -19.50 16.35 -6.72
N ASN A 61 -18.30 16.91 -6.89
CA ASN A 61 -17.23 16.79 -5.92
C ASN A 61 -17.56 17.48 -4.59
N LYS A 62 -18.31 18.62 -4.65
CA LYS A 62 -18.85 19.25 -3.43
C LYS A 62 -19.84 18.34 -2.71
N THR A 63 -20.66 17.63 -3.48
CA THR A 63 -21.62 16.68 -2.92
C THR A 63 -20.89 15.50 -2.26
N ASP A 64 -19.90 14.94 -2.92
CA ASP A 64 -19.11 13.83 -2.39
C ASP A 64 -18.35 14.24 -1.11
N PHE A 65 -17.74 15.43 -1.10
CA PHE A 65 -17.07 15.98 0.08
C PHE A 65 -18.03 16.23 1.26
N ARG A 66 -19.25 16.74 0.97
CA ARG A 66 -20.30 16.91 2.00
C ARG A 66 -20.83 15.57 2.52
N ASN A 67 -20.91 14.55 1.67
CA ASN A 67 -21.29 13.20 2.08
C ASN A 67 -20.25 12.63 3.04
N GLU A 68 -18.94 12.80 2.75
CA GLU A 68 -17.87 12.42 3.64
C GLU A 68 -18.02 13.09 5.03
N ILE A 69 -18.24 14.42 5.06
CA ILE A 69 -18.48 15.16 6.30
C ILE A 69 -19.73 14.64 7.03
N THR A 70 -20.79 14.32 6.31
CA THR A 70 -22.03 13.78 6.90
C THR A 70 -21.78 12.43 7.57
N ILE A 71 -21.01 11.57 6.93
CA ILE A 71 -20.61 10.26 7.48
C ILE A 71 -19.75 10.46 8.73
N LEU A 72 -18.74 11.33 8.67
CA LEU A 72 -17.92 11.65 9.83
C LEU A 72 -18.75 12.18 11.01
N LYS A 73 -19.75 13.03 10.75
CA LYS A 73 -20.71 13.50 11.78
C LYS A 73 -21.54 12.38 12.39
N CYS A 74 -21.93 11.38 11.59
CA CYS A 74 -22.65 10.22 12.10
C CYS A 74 -21.77 9.39 13.03
N LEU A 75 -20.52 9.15 12.66
CA LEU A 75 -19.54 8.39 13.45
C LEU A 75 -19.16 9.14 14.74
N PHE A 76 -18.93 10.46 14.64
CA PHE A 76 -18.56 11.30 15.78
C PHE A 76 -19.58 11.30 16.92
N LYS A 77 -20.88 11.20 16.63
CA LYS A 77 -21.94 11.22 17.66
C LYS A 77 -21.79 10.16 18.75
N ILE A 78 -21.16 9.02 18.42
CA ILE A 78 -21.04 7.87 19.34
C ILE A 78 -19.60 7.74 19.86
N ASN A 79 -18.64 8.30 19.15
CA ASN A 79 -17.19 8.28 19.41
C ASN A 79 -16.59 6.88 19.58
N HIS A 80 -15.57 6.55 18.78
CA HIS A 80 -14.85 5.28 18.88
C HIS A 80 -13.34 5.53 18.70
N SER A 81 -12.52 4.88 19.51
CA SER A 81 -11.08 5.10 19.59
C SER A 81 -10.31 4.81 18.27
N TYR A 82 -10.90 4.01 17.39
CA TYR A 82 -10.22 3.56 16.15
C TYR A 82 -10.81 4.21 14.88
N THR A 83 -11.55 5.32 15.01
CA THR A 83 -12.07 6.10 13.90
C THR A 83 -11.74 7.58 14.09
N LEU A 84 -11.57 8.32 12.97
CA LEU A 84 -11.31 9.76 13.00
C LEU A 84 -12.41 10.51 13.75
N GLN A 85 -12.00 11.44 14.61
CA GLN A 85 -12.88 12.39 15.27
C GLN A 85 -12.97 13.69 14.46
N LEU A 86 -14.19 14.09 14.12
CA LEU A 86 -14.47 15.36 13.43
C LEU A 86 -14.57 16.48 14.47
N HIS A 87 -13.72 17.52 14.37
CA HIS A 87 -13.76 18.69 15.26
C HIS A 87 -14.53 19.86 14.66
N GLU A 88 -14.33 20.10 13.37
CA GLU A 88 -14.97 21.22 12.67
C GLU A 88 -15.16 20.88 11.20
N ASP A 89 -16.26 21.39 10.61
CA ASP A 89 -16.44 21.51 9.18
C ASP A 89 -16.95 22.90 8.85
N SER A 90 -16.35 23.54 7.85
CA SER A 90 -16.69 24.90 7.48
C SER A 90 -16.16 25.24 6.08
N LYS A 91 -16.12 26.53 5.79
CA LYS A 91 -15.57 27.11 4.57
C LYS A 91 -14.71 28.31 4.91
N PHE A 92 -13.73 28.57 4.06
CA PHE A 92 -12.94 29.79 4.09
C PHE A 92 -12.79 30.39 2.71
N ILE A 93 -12.43 31.67 2.65
CA ILE A 93 -12.21 32.38 1.38
C ILE A 93 -10.70 32.56 1.22
N THR A 94 -10.16 32.10 0.08
CA THR A 94 -8.76 32.31 -0.28
C THR A 94 -8.50 33.77 -0.66
N GLU A 95 -7.22 34.17 -0.73
CA GLU A 95 -6.80 35.51 -1.23
C GLU A 95 -7.37 35.84 -2.61
N ASN A 96 -7.53 34.82 -3.45
CA ASN A 96 -8.15 34.95 -4.79
C ASN A 96 -9.67 34.98 -4.76
N LYS A 97 -10.30 35.19 -3.60
CA LYS A 97 -11.75 35.24 -3.40
C LYS A 97 -12.49 33.95 -3.78
N VAL A 98 -11.83 32.80 -3.71
CA VAL A 98 -12.43 31.48 -3.96
C VAL A 98 -12.85 30.85 -2.63
N GLU A 99 -14.12 30.44 -2.53
CA GLU A 99 -14.64 29.69 -1.39
C GLU A 99 -14.15 28.24 -1.40
N ARG A 100 -13.58 27.77 -0.28
CA ARG A 100 -13.09 26.41 -0.07
C ARG A 100 -13.84 25.76 1.07
N LEU A 101 -14.32 24.53 0.85
CA LEU A 101 -14.80 23.67 1.91
C LEU A 101 -13.62 22.97 2.60
N TYR A 102 -13.68 22.85 3.91
CA TYR A 102 -12.73 22.09 4.69
C TYR A 102 -13.40 21.39 5.87
N TYR A 103 -12.71 20.41 6.41
CA TYR A 103 -13.01 19.86 7.71
C TYR A 103 -11.71 19.58 8.49
N VAL A 104 -11.82 19.53 9.83
CA VAL A 104 -10.73 19.31 10.75
C VAL A 104 -11.00 18.04 11.56
N VAL A 105 -9.99 17.17 11.64
CA VAL A 105 -10.03 15.90 12.37
C VAL A 105 -8.77 15.76 13.22
N ASP A 106 -8.74 14.74 14.09
CA ASP A 106 -7.55 14.39 14.86
C ASP A 106 -6.33 14.20 13.97
N TYR A 107 -5.18 14.59 14.48
CA TYR A 107 -3.90 14.29 13.86
C TYR A 107 -3.35 12.97 14.39
N ALA A 108 -3.09 12.04 13.48
CA ALA A 108 -2.50 10.74 13.79
C ALA A 108 -0.96 10.86 13.83
N GLU A 109 -0.39 10.93 15.03
CA GLU A 109 1.01 11.33 15.24
C GLU A 109 2.03 10.34 14.68
N LYS A 110 1.71 9.05 14.65
CA LYS A 110 2.61 7.99 14.16
C LYS A 110 2.47 7.74 12.66
N GLY A 111 1.54 8.43 11.97
CA GLY A 111 1.41 8.41 10.51
C GLY A 111 0.90 7.09 9.96
N ASP A 112 1.31 6.76 8.75
CA ASP A 112 0.77 5.68 7.92
C ASP A 112 1.31 4.29 8.32
N LEU A 113 0.41 3.35 8.61
CA LEU A 113 0.73 1.94 8.90
C LEU A 113 1.55 1.27 7.78
N LEU A 114 1.38 1.71 6.53
CA LEU A 114 2.11 1.15 5.39
C LEU A 114 3.62 1.20 5.58
N HIS A 115 4.14 2.30 6.13
CA HIS A 115 5.58 2.46 6.35
C HIS A 115 6.13 1.38 7.31
N TYR A 116 5.39 1.08 8.37
CA TYR A 116 5.77 0.05 9.36
C TYR A 116 5.75 -1.35 8.76
N ILE A 117 4.71 -1.67 7.99
CA ILE A 117 4.55 -2.96 7.31
C ILE A 117 5.69 -3.17 6.30
N VAL A 118 5.99 -2.17 5.47
CA VAL A 118 7.03 -2.28 4.44
C VAL A 118 8.42 -2.47 5.06
N ILE A 119 8.74 -1.70 6.10
CA ILE A 119 10.06 -1.79 6.76
C ILE A 119 10.25 -3.12 7.48
N ASN A 120 9.21 -3.63 8.12
CA ASN A 120 9.26 -4.90 8.85
C ASN A 120 8.98 -6.12 7.96
N ARG A 121 8.55 -5.92 6.70
CA ARG A 121 8.10 -7.00 5.80
C ARG A 121 6.93 -7.80 6.38
N GLY A 122 5.90 -7.09 6.87
CA GLY A 122 4.80 -7.63 7.64
C GLY A 122 5.07 -7.62 9.14
N LEU A 123 4.01 -7.72 9.93
CA LEU A 123 4.10 -7.75 11.40
C LEU A 123 4.10 -9.19 11.98
N GLY A 124 3.93 -10.20 11.11
CA GLY A 124 3.70 -11.59 11.53
C GLY A 124 2.35 -11.79 12.23
N GLU A 125 1.98 -13.03 12.52
CA GLU A 125 0.67 -13.32 13.13
C GLU A 125 0.50 -12.74 14.52
N LYS A 126 1.55 -12.78 15.36
CA LYS A 126 1.46 -12.32 16.76
C LYS A 126 0.97 -10.86 16.87
N PHE A 127 1.65 -9.95 16.19
CA PHE A 127 1.32 -8.52 16.23
C PHE A 127 0.25 -8.14 15.20
N GLY A 128 0.17 -8.88 14.09
CA GLY A 128 -0.92 -8.76 13.13
C GLY A 128 -2.28 -9.04 13.77
N LYS A 129 -2.40 -10.09 14.58
CA LYS A 129 -3.59 -10.46 15.35
C LYS A 129 -4.01 -9.33 16.31
N PHE A 130 -3.03 -8.78 17.05
CA PHE A 130 -3.25 -7.69 17.99
C PHE A 130 -3.78 -6.42 17.30
N LEU A 131 -3.16 -6.00 16.21
CA LEU A 131 -3.54 -4.82 15.45
C LEU A 131 -4.87 -5.02 14.71
N PHE A 132 -5.02 -6.17 14.05
CA PHE A 132 -6.19 -6.47 13.22
C PHE A 132 -7.48 -6.54 14.03
N LYS A 133 -7.42 -7.06 15.28
CA LYS A 133 -8.57 -7.04 16.20
C LYS A 133 -9.10 -5.62 16.40
N LYS A 134 -8.23 -4.65 16.65
CA LYS A 134 -8.60 -3.24 16.83
C LYS A 134 -9.20 -2.63 15.55
N ILE A 135 -8.67 -3.00 14.38
CA ILE A 135 -9.23 -2.58 13.09
C ILE A 135 -10.63 -3.16 12.88
N LEU A 136 -10.82 -4.45 13.19
CA LEU A 136 -12.14 -5.09 13.13
C LEU A 136 -13.16 -4.39 14.06
N GLU A 137 -12.77 -4.02 15.28
CA GLU A 137 -13.60 -3.27 16.20
C GLU A 137 -14.01 -1.91 15.63
N GLY A 138 -13.08 -1.19 15.00
CA GLY A 138 -13.35 0.08 14.33
C GLY A 138 -14.31 -0.05 13.13
N ILE A 139 -14.13 -1.05 12.27
CA ILE A 139 -15.06 -1.28 11.13
C ILE A 139 -16.41 -1.81 11.62
N GLN A 140 -16.44 -2.67 12.65
CA GLN A 140 -17.70 -3.09 13.25
C GLN A 140 -18.48 -1.92 13.84
N PHE A 141 -17.78 -0.95 14.44
CA PHE A 141 -18.39 0.30 14.88
C PHE A 141 -18.99 1.09 13.70
N CYS A 142 -18.26 1.23 12.59
CA CYS A 142 -18.79 1.88 11.39
C CYS A 142 -20.07 1.19 10.89
N HIS A 143 -20.07 -0.15 10.80
CA HIS A 143 -21.22 -0.93 10.38
C HIS A 143 -22.41 -0.76 11.33
N ASN A 144 -22.18 -0.70 12.65
CA ASN A 144 -23.21 -0.43 13.65
C ASN A 144 -23.79 0.98 13.54
N CYS A 145 -22.97 1.96 13.07
CA CYS A 145 -23.39 3.31 12.73
C CYS A 145 -24.03 3.40 11.34
N ASN A 146 -24.35 2.26 10.72
CA ASN A 146 -24.99 2.22 9.40
C ASN A 146 -24.10 2.68 8.24
N VAL A 147 -22.77 2.58 8.37
CA VAL A 147 -21.77 3.03 7.39
C VAL A 147 -20.93 1.84 6.92
N CYS A 148 -20.82 1.59 5.61
CA CYS A 148 -19.77 0.78 5.00
C CYS A 148 -18.67 1.67 4.42
N HIS A 149 -17.40 1.23 4.55
CA HIS A 149 -16.23 2.05 4.21
C HIS A 149 -15.91 2.06 2.72
N LEU A 150 -15.90 0.88 2.08
CA LEU A 150 -15.69 0.63 0.64
C LEU A 150 -14.28 0.99 0.08
N ASP A 151 -13.34 1.42 0.92
CA ASP A 151 -11.93 1.60 0.51
C ASP A 151 -10.97 1.19 1.63
N ILE A 152 -11.25 0.07 2.30
CA ILE A 152 -10.38 -0.48 3.35
C ILE A 152 -9.09 -0.98 2.72
N LYS A 153 -7.97 -0.40 3.14
CA LYS A 153 -6.61 -0.74 2.68
C LYS A 153 -5.57 -0.22 3.66
N VAL A 154 -4.34 -0.72 3.59
CA VAL A 154 -3.25 -0.31 4.49
C VAL A 154 -3.03 1.22 4.52
N PRO A 155 -2.99 1.95 3.37
CA PRO A 155 -2.82 3.41 3.38
C PRO A 155 -3.96 4.20 4.03
N ASN A 156 -5.12 3.57 4.29
CA ASN A 156 -6.25 4.18 4.98
C ASN A 156 -6.31 3.82 6.47
N ILE A 157 -5.21 3.28 7.01
CA ILE A 157 -5.00 3.05 8.44
C ILE A 157 -3.80 3.89 8.88
N LEU A 158 -4.06 4.88 9.72
CA LEU A 158 -3.02 5.62 10.43
C LEU A 158 -2.85 5.08 11.85
N LEU A 159 -1.83 5.57 12.54
CA LEU A 159 -1.53 5.19 13.92
C LEU A 159 -1.54 6.42 14.83
N ASP A 160 -2.20 6.32 15.98
CA ASP A 160 -2.19 7.34 17.03
C ASP A 160 -0.86 7.37 17.81
N ASP A 161 -0.76 8.23 18.83
CA ASP A 161 0.41 8.37 19.70
C ASP A 161 0.83 7.08 20.42
N LYS A 162 -0.11 6.11 20.58
CA LYS A 162 0.09 4.80 21.22
C LYS A 162 0.18 3.64 20.21
N PHE A 163 0.31 3.93 18.92
CA PHE A 163 0.28 2.97 17.82
C PHE A 163 -1.05 2.19 17.69
N ASN A 164 -2.17 2.73 18.19
CA ASN A 164 -3.48 2.18 17.86
C ASN A 164 -3.89 2.58 16.44
N PRO A 165 -4.61 1.71 15.72
CA PRO A 165 -5.05 2.03 14.37
C PRO A 165 -6.16 3.08 14.38
N ILE A 166 -6.11 4.01 13.45
CA ILE A 166 -7.17 4.98 13.16
C ILE A 166 -7.60 4.79 11.70
N ILE A 167 -8.86 4.46 11.50
CA ILE A 167 -9.47 4.30 10.18
C ILE A 167 -9.78 5.67 9.61
N ILE A 168 -9.28 5.94 8.38
CA ILE A 168 -9.40 7.24 7.72
C ILE A 168 -10.02 7.10 6.33
N ASP A 169 -10.34 8.25 5.72
CA ASP A 169 -10.79 8.42 4.33
C ASP A 169 -12.14 7.78 4.02
N PHE A 170 -13.19 8.39 4.53
CA PHE A 170 -14.58 8.00 4.29
C PHE A 170 -15.16 8.58 2.98
N GLY A 171 -14.32 9.07 2.06
CA GLY A 171 -14.72 9.70 0.81
C GLY A 171 -15.53 8.80 -0.14
N LEU A 172 -15.33 7.47 -0.05
CA LEU A 172 -16.07 6.48 -0.85
C LEU A 172 -17.15 5.74 -0.04
N SER A 173 -17.27 6.02 1.24
CA SER A 173 -18.21 5.35 2.15
C SER A 173 -19.67 5.58 1.78
N ARG A 174 -20.53 4.63 2.15
CA ARG A 174 -21.98 4.67 1.86
C ARG A 174 -22.78 4.26 3.08
N LEU A 175 -24.02 4.75 3.16
CA LEU A 175 -24.97 4.28 4.17
C LEU A 175 -25.49 2.88 3.79
N ILE A 176 -25.48 1.97 4.76
CA ILE A 176 -25.98 0.59 4.60
C ILE A 176 -27.49 0.57 4.46
N LYS A 177 -28.20 1.45 5.23
CA LYS A 177 -29.65 1.58 5.21
C LYS A 177 -30.05 3.04 5.01
N ILE A 178 -31.06 3.27 4.18
CA ILE A 178 -31.69 4.58 4.01
C ILE A 178 -33.19 4.38 4.20
N LYS A 179 -33.80 5.14 5.13
CA LYS A 179 -35.22 5.02 5.51
C LYS A 179 -35.64 3.59 5.86
N GLY A 180 -34.77 2.83 6.53
CA GLY A 180 -35.00 1.45 6.95
C GLY A 180 -34.72 0.38 5.88
N GLU A 181 -34.56 0.73 4.63
CA GLU A 181 -34.23 -0.19 3.55
C GLU A 181 -32.72 -0.38 3.38
N ILE A 182 -32.28 -1.64 3.27
CA ILE A 182 -30.87 -1.95 2.96
C ILE A 182 -30.59 -1.51 1.52
N LYS A 183 -29.49 -0.77 1.34
CA LYS A 183 -29.03 -0.31 0.04
C LYS A 183 -27.92 -1.20 -0.50
N ASP A 184 -28.09 -1.57 -1.75
CA ASP A 184 -27.06 -2.24 -2.53
C ASP A 184 -26.12 -1.21 -3.19
N CYS A 185 -24.90 -1.69 -3.49
CA CYS A 185 -23.90 -0.98 -4.28
C CYS A 185 -23.83 -1.60 -5.68
N LYS A 186 -23.27 -0.85 -6.64
CA LYS A 186 -23.08 -1.28 -8.03
C LYS A 186 -21.76 -0.76 -8.57
N GLY A 187 -21.15 -1.56 -9.46
CA GLY A 187 -19.91 -1.19 -10.14
C GLY A 187 -18.68 -1.15 -9.23
N LYS A 188 -17.58 -0.69 -9.77
CA LYS A 188 -16.29 -0.64 -9.09
C LYS A 188 -16.21 0.58 -8.16
N ILE A 189 -16.01 0.35 -6.88
CA ILE A 189 -15.81 1.38 -5.86
C ILE A 189 -14.57 1.03 -5.03
N GLY A 190 -13.65 1.98 -4.84
CA GLY A 190 -12.46 1.82 -4.03
C GLY A 190 -11.19 1.53 -4.85
N THR A 191 -10.24 0.87 -4.21
CA THR A 191 -8.94 0.50 -4.78
C THR A 191 -9.02 -0.91 -5.37
N GLU A 192 -8.65 -1.10 -6.63
CA GLU A 192 -8.85 -2.34 -7.38
C GLU A 192 -8.35 -3.59 -6.64
N GLN A 193 -7.19 -3.52 -6.02
CA GLN A 193 -6.62 -4.61 -5.24
C GLN A 193 -7.49 -5.09 -4.07
N CYS A 194 -8.35 -4.21 -3.53
CA CYS A 194 -9.21 -4.49 -2.40
C CYS A 194 -10.68 -4.70 -2.81
N MET A 195 -10.99 -4.62 -4.11
CA MET A 195 -12.34 -4.82 -4.63
C MET A 195 -12.74 -6.29 -4.62
N CYS A 196 -13.95 -6.57 -4.15
CA CYS A 196 -14.50 -7.93 -4.19
C CYS A 196 -14.93 -8.33 -5.62
N PRO A 197 -15.06 -9.64 -5.94
CA PRO A 197 -15.43 -10.13 -7.28
C PRO A 197 -16.69 -9.50 -7.84
N GLN A 198 -17.71 -9.31 -7.02
CA GLN A 198 -19.01 -8.75 -7.42
C GLN A 198 -18.91 -7.34 -8.02
N MET A 199 -17.86 -6.60 -7.70
CA MET A 199 -17.60 -5.27 -8.27
C MET A 199 -17.17 -5.30 -9.74
N PHE A 200 -16.68 -6.46 -10.22
CA PHE A 200 -16.22 -6.65 -11.60
C PHE A 200 -17.32 -7.22 -12.50
N GLU A 201 -18.41 -7.72 -11.94
CA GLU A 201 -19.50 -8.31 -12.69
C GLU A 201 -20.52 -7.26 -13.12
N LYS A 202 -20.75 -7.14 -14.43
CA LYS A 202 -21.71 -6.16 -14.99
C LYS A 202 -23.13 -6.42 -14.49
N GLY A 203 -23.76 -5.39 -13.95
CA GLY A 203 -25.17 -5.44 -13.52
C GLY A 203 -25.39 -6.13 -12.17
N ILE A 204 -24.37 -6.73 -11.58
CA ILE A 204 -24.49 -7.36 -10.26
C ILE A 204 -24.52 -6.27 -9.17
N LYS A 205 -25.39 -6.50 -8.20
CA LYS A 205 -25.49 -5.70 -6.98
C LYS A 205 -24.79 -6.44 -5.87
N TYR A 206 -24.17 -5.70 -4.96
CA TYR A 206 -23.51 -6.25 -3.77
C TYR A 206 -23.79 -5.40 -2.54
N PHE A 207 -23.64 -5.98 -1.37
CA PHE A 207 -23.75 -5.25 -0.13
C PHE A 207 -22.39 -4.71 0.29
N GLY A 208 -22.37 -3.42 0.73
CA GLY A 208 -21.14 -2.77 1.14
C GLY A 208 -20.43 -3.48 2.31
N ILE A 209 -21.20 -4.09 3.22
CA ILE A 209 -20.66 -4.89 4.33
C ILE A 209 -19.82 -6.07 3.80
N ASP A 210 -20.32 -6.80 2.79
CA ASP A 210 -19.62 -7.96 2.24
C ASP A 210 -18.35 -7.54 1.48
N ALA A 211 -18.37 -6.35 0.86
CA ALA A 211 -17.21 -5.76 0.22
C ALA A 211 -16.14 -5.35 1.27
N ASP A 212 -16.54 -4.77 2.39
CA ASP A 212 -15.65 -4.41 3.49
C ASP A 212 -14.98 -5.66 4.10
N ILE A 213 -15.72 -6.77 4.26
CA ILE A 213 -15.15 -8.04 4.75
C ILE A 213 -14.06 -8.56 3.80
N PHE A 214 -14.31 -8.51 2.50
CA PHE A 214 -13.32 -8.91 1.51
C PHE A 214 -12.06 -8.04 1.59
N ALA A 215 -12.23 -6.73 1.63
CA ALA A 215 -11.12 -5.77 1.76
C ALA A 215 -10.35 -5.94 3.08
N LEU A 216 -11.03 -6.27 4.19
CA LEU A 216 -10.40 -6.63 5.47
C LEU A 216 -9.55 -7.90 5.36
N GLY A 217 -9.97 -8.89 4.55
CA GLY A 217 -9.15 -10.08 4.28
C GLY A 217 -7.84 -9.72 3.55
N VAL A 218 -7.93 -8.86 2.53
CA VAL A 218 -6.74 -8.34 1.83
C VAL A 218 -5.85 -7.54 2.78
N LEU A 219 -6.43 -6.70 3.62
CA LEU A 219 -5.72 -5.93 4.63
C LEU A 219 -5.01 -6.83 5.65
N LEU A 220 -5.69 -7.86 6.16
CA LEU A 220 -5.13 -8.84 7.08
C LEU A 220 -3.87 -9.50 6.52
N PHE A 221 -3.95 -9.95 5.26
CA PHE A 221 -2.81 -10.55 4.58
C PHE A 221 -1.62 -9.59 4.49
N ASN A 222 -1.88 -8.34 4.09
CA ASN A 222 -0.85 -7.32 3.99
C ASN A 222 -0.21 -6.99 5.34
N ILE A 223 -0.99 -6.96 6.43
CA ILE A 223 -0.47 -6.71 7.79
C ILE A 223 0.47 -7.85 8.22
N VAL A 224 0.06 -9.10 8.00
CA VAL A 224 0.81 -10.26 8.50
C VAL A 224 2.05 -10.53 7.65
N LEU A 225 1.92 -10.56 6.31
CA LEU A 225 3.00 -10.97 5.41
C LEU A 225 3.78 -9.80 4.76
N GLY A 226 3.27 -8.56 4.82
CA GLY A 226 3.92 -7.39 4.22
C GLY A 226 3.96 -7.37 2.69
N THR A 227 3.20 -8.24 2.05
CA THR A 227 3.13 -8.38 0.59
C THR A 227 1.67 -8.51 0.13
N PRO A 228 1.34 -8.11 -1.10
CA PRO A 228 0.00 -8.31 -1.64
C PRO A 228 -0.37 -9.80 -1.78
N CYS A 229 -1.59 -10.17 -1.40
CA CYS A 229 -2.10 -11.52 -1.64
C CYS A 229 -2.39 -11.76 -3.14
N PHE A 230 -2.93 -10.77 -3.81
CA PHE A 230 -3.16 -10.67 -5.26
C PHE A 230 -3.32 -9.18 -5.63
N TYR A 231 -3.26 -8.85 -6.93
CA TYR A 231 -3.39 -7.46 -7.40
C TYR A 231 -4.81 -7.11 -7.83
N SER A 232 -5.60 -8.11 -8.21
CA SER A 232 -7.01 -7.97 -8.54
C SER A 232 -7.66 -9.35 -8.53
N VAL A 233 -8.98 -9.40 -8.39
CA VAL A 233 -9.76 -10.66 -8.43
C VAL A 233 -9.88 -11.29 -9.82
N ILE A 234 -9.40 -10.59 -10.85
CA ILE A 234 -9.35 -11.13 -12.23
C ILE A 234 -8.02 -11.85 -12.52
N THR A 235 -7.07 -11.90 -11.57
CA THR A 235 -5.76 -12.54 -11.77
C THR A 235 -5.81 -14.03 -11.51
N GLU A 236 -4.89 -14.78 -12.14
CA GLU A 236 -4.72 -16.21 -11.95
C GLU A 236 -4.47 -16.59 -10.49
N ARG A 237 -3.82 -15.72 -9.72
CA ARG A 237 -3.60 -15.95 -8.28
C ARG A 237 -4.91 -15.97 -7.50
N TYR A 238 -5.84 -15.04 -7.78
CA TYR A 238 -7.16 -15.05 -7.14
C TYR A 238 -8.03 -16.21 -7.65
N LYS A 239 -7.88 -16.63 -8.92
CA LYS A 239 -8.59 -17.79 -9.46
C LYS A 239 -8.37 -19.04 -8.59
N LYS A 240 -7.16 -19.24 -8.05
CA LYS A 240 -6.89 -20.36 -7.11
C LYS A 240 -7.74 -20.30 -5.85
N ILE A 241 -8.03 -19.10 -5.34
CA ILE A 241 -8.97 -18.90 -4.21
C ILE A 241 -10.40 -19.24 -4.66
N LYS A 242 -10.85 -18.72 -5.81
CA LYS A 242 -12.17 -18.98 -6.38
C LYS A 242 -12.42 -20.48 -6.58
N ASP A 243 -11.44 -21.18 -7.14
CA ASP A 243 -11.50 -22.61 -7.45
C ASP A 243 -11.21 -23.49 -6.21
N LYS A 244 -11.03 -22.89 -5.03
CA LYS A 244 -10.71 -23.55 -3.74
C LYS A 244 -9.40 -24.36 -3.78
N ASN A 245 -8.50 -24.03 -4.71
CA ASN A 245 -7.17 -24.62 -4.81
C ASN A 245 -6.16 -23.87 -3.92
N TYR A 246 -6.41 -23.92 -2.60
CA TYR A 246 -5.67 -23.15 -1.61
C TYR A 246 -4.19 -23.57 -1.51
N GLU A 247 -3.88 -24.84 -1.73
CA GLU A 247 -2.49 -25.32 -1.72
C GLU A 247 -1.65 -24.61 -2.78
N LEU A 248 -2.15 -24.52 -4.03
CA LEU A 248 -1.46 -23.79 -5.07
C LEU A 248 -1.42 -22.29 -4.84
N PHE A 249 -2.41 -21.71 -4.14
CA PHE A 249 -2.36 -20.31 -3.73
C PHE A 249 -1.21 -20.06 -2.74
N TRP A 250 -1.12 -20.86 -1.68
CA TRP A 250 -0.11 -20.69 -0.63
C TRP A 250 1.32 -20.94 -1.12
N LYS A 251 1.54 -21.81 -2.10
CA LYS A 251 2.86 -22.07 -2.71
C LYS A 251 3.52 -20.81 -3.32
N HIS A 252 2.77 -19.73 -3.53
CA HIS A 252 3.33 -18.46 -4.02
C HIS A 252 4.05 -17.64 -2.94
N PHE A 253 3.92 -18.02 -1.69
CA PHE A 253 4.44 -17.24 -0.55
C PHE A 253 5.43 -18.07 0.26
N ILE A 254 6.69 -17.65 0.26
CA ILE A 254 7.78 -18.35 0.97
C ILE A 254 7.49 -18.50 2.46
N GLN A 255 6.80 -17.51 3.06
CA GLN A 255 6.44 -17.49 4.48
C GLN A 255 5.18 -18.31 4.81
N ALA A 256 4.55 -18.93 3.82
CA ALA A 256 3.28 -19.63 4.05
C ALA A 256 3.40 -20.82 4.99
N ASP A 257 4.57 -21.48 5.04
CA ASP A 257 4.80 -22.62 5.92
C ASP A 257 4.88 -22.23 7.40
N GLU A 258 5.18 -20.96 7.68
CA GLU A 258 5.25 -20.40 9.04
C GLU A 258 3.86 -19.94 9.56
N LEU A 259 2.85 -19.91 8.70
CA LEU A 259 1.51 -19.44 9.05
C LEU A 259 0.64 -20.55 9.64
N SER A 260 -0.12 -20.22 10.70
CA SER A 260 -1.09 -21.13 11.29
C SER A 260 -2.21 -21.51 10.32
N ASP A 261 -2.76 -22.70 10.51
CA ASP A 261 -3.93 -23.15 9.76
C ASP A 261 -5.16 -22.28 10.01
N GLU A 262 -5.28 -21.74 11.23
CA GLU A 262 -6.35 -20.84 11.64
C GLU A 262 -6.28 -19.53 10.83
N PHE A 263 -5.09 -18.94 10.69
CA PHE A 263 -4.90 -17.77 9.84
C PHE A 263 -5.29 -18.06 8.39
N LYS A 264 -4.77 -19.16 7.84
CA LYS A 264 -5.05 -19.55 6.44
C LYS A 264 -6.53 -19.76 6.19
N LYS A 265 -7.24 -20.43 7.13
CA LYS A 265 -8.68 -20.66 7.06
C LYS A 265 -9.48 -19.36 7.16
N LEU A 266 -9.13 -18.47 8.09
CA LEU A 266 -9.80 -17.16 8.22
C LEU A 266 -9.63 -16.34 6.93
N PHE A 267 -8.38 -16.22 6.45
CA PHE A 267 -8.08 -15.46 5.24
C PHE A 267 -8.91 -15.90 4.03
N VAL A 268 -8.92 -17.21 3.70
CA VAL A 268 -9.64 -17.71 2.52
C VAL A 268 -11.15 -17.55 2.64
N ARG A 269 -11.72 -17.61 3.85
CA ARG A 269 -13.14 -17.30 4.11
C ARG A 269 -13.43 -15.82 3.87
N MET A 270 -12.59 -14.91 4.36
CA MET A 270 -12.81 -13.47 4.20
C MET A 270 -12.77 -13.04 2.73
N VAL A 271 -11.88 -13.64 1.92
CA VAL A 271 -11.74 -13.34 0.49
C VAL A 271 -12.49 -14.32 -0.42
N ALA A 272 -13.44 -15.07 0.11
CA ALA A 272 -14.23 -16.03 -0.66
C ALA A 272 -14.97 -15.35 -1.81
N TYR A 273 -15.09 -16.08 -2.95
CA TYR A 273 -15.80 -15.60 -4.13
C TYR A 273 -17.29 -15.37 -3.82
N ASN A 274 -17.94 -16.36 -3.17
CA ASN A 274 -19.31 -16.23 -2.71
C ASN A 274 -19.37 -15.36 -1.43
N PRO A 275 -20.09 -14.21 -1.44
CA PRO A 275 -20.23 -13.35 -0.26
C PRO A 275 -20.81 -14.05 0.97
N GLU A 276 -21.68 -15.06 0.77
CA GLU A 276 -22.31 -15.81 1.85
C GLU A 276 -21.32 -16.69 2.64
N GLU A 277 -20.19 -17.05 2.03
CA GLU A 277 -19.11 -17.79 2.72
C GLU A 277 -18.25 -16.87 3.59
N ARG A 278 -18.38 -15.53 3.46
CA ARG A 278 -17.59 -14.57 4.21
C ARG A 278 -18.15 -14.41 5.63
N PRO A 279 -17.29 -14.54 6.67
CA PRO A 279 -17.74 -14.40 8.06
C PRO A 279 -18.12 -12.95 8.35
N ARG A 280 -19.10 -12.72 9.23
CA ARG A 280 -19.38 -11.38 9.75
C ARG A 280 -18.29 -10.94 10.72
N ILE A 281 -18.02 -9.63 10.82
CA ILE A 281 -16.99 -9.11 11.75
C ILE A 281 -17.26 -9.58 13.19
N LYS A 282 -18.51 -9.58 13.62
CA LYS A 282 -18.88 -10.06 14.95
C LYS A 282 -18.51 -11.53 15.16
N GLU A 283 -18.70 -12.39 14.15
CA GLU A 283 -18.27 -13.79 14.18
C GLU A 283 -16.75 -13.91 14.30
N ILE A 284 -15.99 -13.13 13.49
CA ILE A 284 -14.53 -13.11 13.56
C ILE A 284 -14.06 -12.70 14.97
N LEU A 285 -14.64 -11.63 15.51
CA LEU A 285 -14.24 -11.08 16.80
C LEU A 285 -14.52 -12.01 17.98
N LEU A 286 -15.60 -12.78 17.94
CA LEU A 286 -16.09 -13.55 19.10
C LEU A 286 -15.82 -15.06 18.98
N GLU A 287 -15.77 -15.61 17.77
CA GLU A 287 -15.88 -17.06 17.56
C GLU A 287 -14.72 -17.62 16.72
N ASP A 288 -14.01 -16.77 15.92
CA ASP A 288 -12.98 -17.29 15.03
C ASP A 288 -11.78 -17.81 15.81
N PRO A 289 -11.32 -19.05 15.54
CA PRO A 289 -10.21 -19.67 16.25
C PRO A 289 -8.92 -18.85 16.22
N TRP A 290 -8.65 -18.13 15.13
CA TRP A 290 -7.44 -17.32 15.00
C TRP A 290 -7.38 -16.18 16.02
N LEU A 291 -8.52 -15.52 16.33
CA LEU A 291 -8.59 -14.46 17.35
C LEU A 291 -8.88 -14.99 18.76
N ASN A 292 -9.37 -16.22 18.90
CA ASN A 292 -9.81 -16.77 20.17
C ASN A 292 -8.69 -16.84 21.22
N GLU A 293 -7.48 -17.18 20.79
CA GLU A 293 -6.30 -17.17 21.67
C GLU A 293 -6.08 -15.78 22.30
N LEU A 294 -6.17 -14.72 21.52
CA LEU A 294 -6.05 -13.34 22.00
C LEU A 294 -7.23 -12.96 22.91
N ASN A 295 -8.44 -13.39 22.60
CA ASN A 295 -9.62 -13.16 23.43
C ASN A 295 -9.52 -13.85 24.79
N ILE A 296 -9.01 -15.09 24.84
CA ILE A 296 -8.72 -15.81 26.07
C ILE A 296 -7.67 -15.08 26.90
N LEU A 297 -6.60 -14.59 26.24
CA LEU A 297 -5.54 -13.84 26.91
C LEU A 297 -6.10 -12.58 27.57
N ILE A 298 -6.91 -11.80 26.86
CA ILE A 298 -7.56 -10.59 27.37
C ILE A 298 -8.45 -10.92 28.59
N ALA A 299 -9.23 -12.00 28.51
CA ALA A 299 -10.21 -12.34 29.52
C ALA A 299 -9.61 -12.98 30.78
N LYS A 300 -8.57 -13.82 30.65
CA LYS A 300 -8.05 -14.66 31.73
C LYS A 300 -6.67 -14.27 32.23
N ASN A 301 -5.84 -13.60 31.39
CA ASN A 301 -4.45 -13.28 31.70
C ASN A 301 -4.11 -11.82 31.36
N PRO A 302 -4.70 -10.82 32.03
CA PRO A 302 -4.53 -9.40 31.68
C PRO A 302 -3.07 -8.94 31.76
N ASP A 303 -2.25 -9.51 32.64
CA ASP A 303 -0.83 -9.19 32.76
C ASP A 303 -0.03 -9.65 31.52
N GLU A 304 -0.34 -10.83 31.01
CA GLU A 304 0.27 -11.37 29.81
C GLU A 304 -0.20 -10.59 28.57
N TYR A 305 -1.46 -10.19 28.51
CA TYR A 305 -1.97 -9.28 27.49
C TYR A 305 -1.23 -7.94 27.52
N LYS A 306 -1.02 -7.39 28.72
CA LYS A 306 -0.24 -6.14 28.88
C LYS A 306 1.21 -6.29 28.44
N LYS A 307 1.82 -7.45 28.68
CA LYS A 307 3.15 -7.77 28.16
C LYS A 307 3.17 -7.80 26.64
N LEU A 308 2.19 -8.43 26.00
CA LEU A 308 2.04 -8.45 24.53
C LEU A 308 1.88 -7.03 23.98
N GLU A 309 1.06 -6.20 24.60
CA GLU A 309 0.90 -4.79 24.22
C GLU A 309 2.23 -4.03 24.31
N ASN A 310 2.99 -4.20 25.37
CA ASN A 310 4.30 -3.56 25.54
C ASN A 310 5.31 -4.04 24.49
N GLU A 311 5.31 -5.32 24.14
CA GLU A 311 6.15 -5.88 23.08
C GLU A 311 5.78 -5.29 21.70
N TYR A 312 4.47 -5.15 21.42
CA TYR A 312 3.97 -4.50 20.22
C TYR A 312 4.44 -3.03 20.15
N ILE A 313 4.24 -2.26 21.22
CA ILE A 313 4.68 -0.86 21.30
C ILE A 313 6.20 -0.75 21.11
N SER A 314 6.98 -1.65 21.73
CA SER A 314 8.44 -1.68 21.58
C SER A 314 8.86 -1.93 20.13
N LEU A 315 8.22 -2.89 19.43
CA LEU A 315 8.47 -3.12 18.01
C LEU A 315 8.14 -1.87 17.19
N MET A 316 6.94 -1.30 17.37
CA MET A 316 6.49 -0.16 16.59
C MET A 316 7.37 1.08 16.82
N THR A 317 7.85 1.29 18.04
CA THR A 317 8.80 2.38 18.37
C THR A 317 10.14 2.20 17.65
N LYS A 318 10.67 0.97 17.60
CA LYS A 318 11.89 0.66 16.84
C LYS A 318 11.71 0.90 15.35
N LEU A 319 10.54 0.54 14.81
CA LEU A 319 10.23 0.77 13.39
C LEU A 319 10.06 2.26 13.10
N GLU A 320 9.41 3.03 13.98
CA GLU A 320 9.29 4.49 13.86
C GLU A 320 10.67 5.15 13.81
N GLN A 321 11.60 4.72 14.67
CA GLN A 321 12.96 5.23 14.64
C GLN A 321 13.64 4.94 13.30
N LYS A 322 13.54 3.72 12.78
CA LYS A 322 14.07 3.39 11.45
C LYS A 322 13.45 4.24 10.34
N ILE A 323 12.14 4.50 10.41
CA ILE A 323 11.43 5.39 9.46
C ILE A 323 12.03 6.80 9.51
N LYS A 324 12.24 7.34 10.72
CA LYS A 324 12.82 8.68 10.93
C LYS A 324 14.25 8.76 10.39
N GLU A 325 15.08 7.77 10.69
CA GLU A 325 16.46 7.68 10.19
C GLU A 325 16.53 7.66 8.66
N MET A 326 15.61 6.92 8.02
CA MET A 326 15.52 6.84 6.55
C MET A 326 15.01 8.14 5.90
N ASN A 327 14.32 8.99 6.64
CA ASN A 327 13.73 10.25 6.14
C ASN A 327 14.57 11.48 6.50
N GLN A 328 15.64 11.36 7.32
CA GLN A 328 16.55 12.47 7.58
C GLN A 328 17.30 12.82 6.29
N PRO A 329 17.39 14.11 5.91
CA PRO A 329 18.33 14.55 4.88
C PRO A 329 19.74 14.19 5.35
N GLU A 330 20.53 13.60 4.46
CA GLU A 330 21.95 13.36 4.75
C GLU A 330 22.60 14.69 5.17
N ILE A 331 23.16 14.73 6.37
CA ILE A 331 23.99 15.86 6.80
C ILE A 331 25.17 15.89 5.85
N GLU A 332 25.30 16.98 5.06
CA GLU A 332 26.47 17.21 4.22
C GLU A 332 27.74 17.05 5.07
N ALA A 333 28.54 16.06 4.74
CA ALA A 333 29.87 15.94 5.31
C ALA A 333 30.68 17.20 5.00
N PRO A 334 31.54 17.68 5.91
CA PRO A 334 32.35 18.87 5.68
C PRO A 334 33.16 18.73 4.38
N GLN A 335 33.14 19.76 3.56
CA GLN A 335 33.94 19.84 2.32
C GLN A 335 35.43 19.68 2.65
N GLU A 336 35.97 18.50 2.41
CA GLU A 336 37.42 18.32 2.34
C GLU A 336 37.90 18.62 0.89
N ASN A 337 38.96 19.42 0.89
CA ASN A 337 39.58 20.03 -0.28
C ASN A 337 39.95 19.02 -1.37
N LYS A 338 39.73 19.46 -2.62
CA LYS A 338 40.22 18.84 -3.86
C LYS A 338 41.71 18.60 -3.79
N VAL A 339 42.09 17.34 -3.93
CA VAL A 339 43.42 16.99 -4.49
C VAL A 339 43.16 16.06 -5.67
N GLU A 340 43.54 16.54 -6.84
CA GLU A 340 43.59 15.76 -8.10
C GLU A 340 44.66 14.69 -7.97
N GLU A 341 44.28 13.42 -8.15
CA GLU A 341 45.23 12.41 -8.62
C GLU A 341 44.56 11.46 -9.63
N LYS A 342 45.05 11.54 -10.84
CA LYS A 342 44.86 10.54 -11.90
C LYS A 342 45.60 9.27 -11.53
N GLN A 343 44.90 8.16 -11.33
CA GLN A 343 45.56 6.86 -11.42
C GLN A 343 44.75 5.84 -12.23
N LYS A 344 45.51 5.12 -13.03
CA LYS A 344 45.14 4.12 -14.01
C LYS A 344 44.55 2.86 -13.40
N THR A 345 43.59 2.30 -14.11
CA THR A 345 42.98 1.00 -13.97
C THR A 345 43.92 -0.16 -13.61
N LYS A 346 43.67 -0.84 -12.52
CA LYS A 346 44.06 -2.21 -12.28
C LYS A 346 42.84 -2.99 -11.76
N GLY A 347 42.75 -4.23 -12.26
CA GLY A 347 41.62 -5.12 -12.02
C GLY A 347 41.21 -5.25 -10.55
N ILE A 348 39.90 -5.26 -10.35
CA ILE A 348 39.26 -5.26 -9.04
C ILE A 348 39.23 -6.68 -8.50
N SER A 349 39.94 -6.92 -7.39
CA SER A 349 39.65 -8.02 -6.48
C SER A 349 38.47 -7.57 -5.59
N PHE A 350 37.46 -8.40 -5.48
CA PHE A 350 36.34 -8.19 -4.55
C PHE A 350 36.87 -8.19 -3.11
N ASP A 351 36.67 -7.08 -2.40
CA ASP A 351 36.94 -6.98 -0.98
C ASP A 351 35.69 -7.44 -0.23
N GLU A 352 35.71 -8.62 0.34
CA GLU A 352 34.64 -9.26 1.10
C GLU A 352 34.29 -8.51 2.40
N SER A 353 35.04 -7.47 2.78
CA SER A 353 34.84 -6.74 4.04
C SER A 353 33.81 -5.60 3.96
N LYS A 354 33.31 -5.23 2.80
CA LYS A 354 32.35 -4.13 2.63
C LYS A 354 30.92 -4.63 2.50
N LYS A 355 30.15 -4.56 3.59
CA LYS A 355 28.70 -4.80 3.57
C LYS A 355 28.00 -3.74 2.72
N TYR A 356 27.45 -4.16 1.58
CA TYR A 356 26.62 -3.32 0.72
C TYR A 356 25.16 -3.38 1.20
N PHE A 357 24.54 -2.24 1.43
CA PHE A 357 23.13 -2.16 1.78
C PHE A 357 22.30 -1.84 0.54
N ILE A 358 21.41 -2.74 0.13
CA ILE A 358 20.42 -2.49 -0.91
C ILE A 358 19.22 -1.84 -0.26
N ASN A 359 19.03 -0.55 -0.49
CA ASN A 359 17.88 0.20 0.03
C ASN A 359 16.77 0.21 -1.03
N LEU A 360 15.74 -0.61 -0.82
CA LEU A 360 14.63 -0.78 -1.75
C LEU A 360 13.54 0.25 -1.45
N LYS A 361 13.50 1.35 -2.20
CA LYS A 361 12.34 2.27 -2.18
C LYS A 361 11.59 2.16 -3.51
N PRO A 362 10.32 1.72 -3.51
CA PRO A 362 9.46 1.92 -4.68
C PRO A 362 9.16 3.41 -4.82
N LYS A 363 9.82 4.10 -5.73
CA LYS A 363 9.46 5.46 -6.10
C LYS A 363 8.31 5.37 -7.10
N LYS A 364 7.11 5.71 -6.67
CA LYS A 364 5.94 5.90 -7.55
C LYS A 364 6.21 7.09 -8.46
N ILE A 365 6.65 6.83 -9.69
CA ILE A 365 6.71 7.87 -10.72
C ILE A 365 5.28 7.99 -11.27
N LYS A 366 4.76 9.22 -11.30
CA LYS A 366 3.38 9.60 -11.66
C LYS A 366 3.09 9.43 -13.17
N ASP A 367 3.26 8.24 -13.71
CA ASP A 367 2.67 7.93 -15.01
C ASP A 367 1.71 6.74 -14.83
N LYS A 368 0.41 6.97 -15.10
CA LYS A 368 -0.66 6.01 -14.85
C LYS A 368 -0.59 4.74 -15.70
N ARG A 369 0.39 4.63 -16.61
CA ARG A 369 0.55 3.52 -17.54
C ARG A 369 1.80 2.67 -17.37
N ASN A 370 2.82 3.16 -16.63
CA ASN A 370 4.07 2.43 -16.42
C ASN A 370 4.51 2.49 -14.97
N TYR A 371 4.44 1.36 -14.27
CA TYR A 371 5.00 1.24 -12.92
C TYR A 371 6.51 1.08 -13.04
N LYS A 372 7.27 2.05 -12.46
CA LYS A 372 8.72 1.95 -12.34
C LYS A 372 9.07 1.54 -10.92
N TYR A 373 9.75 0.42 -10.81
CA TYR A 373 10.37 -0.04 -9.57
C TYR A 373 11.86 0.26 -9.65
N CYS A 374 12.45 0.78 -8.57
CA CYS A 374 13.87 1.11 -8.55
C CYS A 374 14.54 0.50 -7.34
N ILE A 375 15.73 -0.05 -7.55
CA ILE A 375 16.63 -0.54 -6.52
C ILE A 375 17.79 0.44 -6.42
N LYS A 376 18.02 1.02 -5.25
CA LYS A 376 19.16 1.88 -4.99
C LYS A 376 20.34 1.02 -4.59
N ILE A 377 21.46 1.17 -5.27
CA ILE A 377 22.70 0.45 -5.04
C ILE A 377 23.73 1.48 -4.56
N LYS A 378 24.32 1.26 -3.39
CA LYS A 378 25.38 2.10 -2.84
C LYS A 378 26.72 1.36 -2.92
N GLY A 379 27.76 2.01 -3.40
CA GLY A 379 29.11 1.50 -3.46
C GLY A 379 29.81 1.80 -4.79
N TYR A 380 31.09 1.56 -4.86
CA TYR A 380 31.85 1.66 -6.10
C TYR A 380 31.51 0.45 -6.98
N ILE A 381 30.83 0.68 -8.12
CA ILE A 381 30.52 -0.36 -9.10
C ILE A 381 31.09 0.10 -10.45
N ASN A 382 31.80 -0.80 -11.13
CA ASN A 382 31.96 -0.65 -12.56
C ASN A 382 30.61 -1.00 -13.20
N GLU A 383 29.96 -0.02 -13.81
CA GLU A 383 28.59 -0.10 -14.34
C GLU A 383 28.44 -1.24 -15.37
N ASN A 384 29.44 -1.36 -16.27
CA ASN A 384 29.42 -2.40 -17.30
C ASN A 384 29.62 -3.80 -16.68
N ASP A 385 30.54 -3.94 -15.73
CA ASP A 385 30.82 -5.22 -15.07
C ASP A 385 29.60 -5.66 -14.26
N PHE A 386 28.94 -4.73 -13.54
CA PHE A 386 27.73 -5.03 -12.82
C PHE A 386 26.58 -5.47 -13.75
N MET A 387 26.35 -4.74 -14.84
CA MET A 387 25.29 -5.08 -15.78
C MET A 387 25.56 -6.44 -16.45
N ASN A 388 26.82 -6.71 -16.83
CA ASN A 388 27.22 -8.00 -17.39
C ASN A 388 27.05 -9.15 -16.37
N LEU A 389 27.43 -8.93 -15.10
CA LEU A 389 27.26 -9.89 -14.04
C LEU A 389 25.78 -10.20 -13.79
N LEU A 390 24.95 -9.16 -13.74
CA LEU A 390 23.49 -9.27 -13.57
C LEU A 390 22.86 -10.07 -14.72
N VAL A 391 23.20 -9.73 -15.97
CA VAL A 391 22.71 -10.42 -17.16
C VAL A 391 23.12 -11.89 -17.17
N ASN A 392 24.41 -12.19 -16.86
CA ASN A 392 24.90 -13.55 -16.83
C ASN A 392 24.25 -14.36 -15.69
N LYS A 393 24.04 -13.74 -14.53
CA LYS A 393 23.35 -14.40 -13.40
C LYS A 393 21.88 -14.71 -13.72
N ILE A 394 21.19 -13.79 -14.40
CA ILE A 394 19.81 -14.00 -14.87
C ILE A 394 19.79 -15.18 -15.86
N ARG A 395 20.67 -15.18 -16.88
CA ARG A 395 20.76 -16.28 -17.86
C ARG A 395 21.03 -17.62 -17.21
N ASN A 396 21.96 -17.67 -16.26
CA ASN A 396 22.34 -18.93 -15.57
C ASN A 396 21.24 -19.44 -14.64
N THR A 397 20.39 -18.56 -14.12
CA THR A 397 19.35 -18.95 -13.17
C THR A 397 18.07 -19.42 -13.88
N TYR A 398 17.72 -18.82 -15.02
CA TYR A 398 16.43 -19.04 -15.69
C TYR A 398 16.55 -19.59 -17.11
N GLY A 399 17.75 -19.91 -17.57
CA GLY A 399 17.97 -20.55 -18.87
C GLY A 399 17.60 -19.70 -20.08
N THR A 400 17.18 -20.37 -21.17
CA THR A 400 16.87 -19.74 -22.47
C THR A 400 15.45 -19.21 -22.59
N THR A 401 14.60 -19.45 -21.60
CA THR A 401 13.20 -18.96 -21.57
C THR A 401 13.10 -17.44 -21.46
N TRP A 402 14.21 -16.75 -21.21
CA TRP A 402 14.26 -15.31 -21.12
C TRP A 402 15.08 -14.72 -22.27
N LEU A 403 14.43 -14.02 -23.18
CA LEU A 403 15.10 -13.28 -24.25
C LEU A 403 15.63 -11.96 -23.71
N LEU A 404 16.95 -11.78 -23.80
CA LEU A 404 17.65 -10.57 -23.39
C LEU A 404 18.04 -9.75 -24.64
N ARG A 405 17.54 -8.51 -24.73
CA ARG A 405 18.05 -7.50 -25.66
C ARG A 405 18.86 -6.47 -24.89
N ILE A 406 20.14 -6.35 -25.19
CA ILE A 406 21.07 -5.43 -24.54
C ILE A 406 21.29 -4.24 -25.45
N ASP A 407 21.24 -3.03 -24.89
CA ASP A 407 21.65 -1.79 -25.55
C ASP A 407 22.93 -1.32 -24.84
N ASP A 408 24.07 -1.71 -25.40
CA ASP A 408 25.39 -1.52 -24.78
C ASP A 408 25.78 -0.05 -24.58
N GLU A 409 25.22 0.88 -25.42
CA GLU A 409 25.54 2.30 -25.33
C GLU A 409 24.82 3.04 -24.18
N LYS A 410 23.77 2.46 -23.57
CA LYS A 410 22.89 3.16 -22.63
C LYS A 410 22.67 2.45 -21.30
N LEU A 411 23.50 1.47 -20.96
CA LEU A 411 23.37 0.68 -19.70
C LEU A 411 21.92 0.26 -19.41
N LYS A 412 21.27 -0.30 -20.42
CA LYS A 412 19.92 -0.80 -20.33
C LYS A 412 19.76 -2.11 -21.06
N PHE A 413 18.87 -2.96 -20.57
CA PHE A 413 18.49 -4.19 -21.25
C PHE A 413 16.99 -4.42 -21.12
N GLN A 414 16.46 -5.23 -22.00
CA GLN A 414 15.09 -5.66 -22.00
C GLN A 414 15.07 -7.16 -21.77
N ILE A 415 14.20 -7.60 -20.86
CA ILE A 415 13.93 -9.01 -20.60
C ILE A 415 12.53 -9.30 -21.09
N THR A 416 12.38 -10.32 -21.92
CA THR A 416 11.09 -10.89 -22.31
C THR A 416 10.96 -12.22 -21.60
N PHE A 417 9.94 -12.38 -20.79
CA PHE A 417 9.59 -13.62 -20.11
C PHE A 417 8.59 -14.36 -20.99
N GLN A 418 9.00 -15.50 -21.56
CA GLN A 418 8.09 -16.38 -22.29
C GLN A 418 7.30 -17.22 -21.31
N ARG A 419 5.98 -17.34 -21.51
CA ARG A 419 5.17 -18.31 -20.77
C ARG A 419 5.58 -19.71 -21.19
N GLU A 420 5.79 -20.59 -20.20
CA GLU A 420 5.86 -22.02 -20.46
C GLU A 420 4.47 -22.48 -20.92
N ASP A 421 4.36 -22.92 -22.16
CA ASP A 421 3.17 -23.62 -22.66
C ASP A 421 3.10 -24.95 -21.90
N ASN A 422 2.16 -25.09 -20.98
CA ASN A 422 1.78 -26.38 -20.47
C ASN A 422 1.11 -27.15 -21.65
N GLU A 423 1.85 -28.07 -22.24
CA GLU A 423 1.33 -29.04 -23.19
C GLU A 423 0.37 -30.00 -22.44
N GLU A 424 -0.89 -29.61 -22.25
CA GLU A 424 -2.04 -30.44 -21.96
C GLU A 424 -3.32 -29.58 -21.98
N GLU A 425 -3.70 -29.04 -23.12
CA GLU A 425 -5.11 -28.67 -23.37
C GLU A 425 -5.53 -29.20 -24.72
N ASN A 426 -6.53 -30.11 -24.68
CA ASN A 426 -7.19 -30.75 -25.80
C ASN A 426 -7.64 -29.73 -26.87
N GLU A 427 -7.35 -30.08 -28.11
CA GLU A 427 -7.89 -29.44 -29.32
C GLU A 427 -9.44 -29.52 -29.31
N GLU A 428 -10.10 -28.49 -28.80
CA GLU A 428 -11.45 -28.12 -29.20
C GLU A 428 -11.42 -26.72 -29.79
N GLU A 429 -11.83 -26.62 -31.04
CA GLU A 429 -11.90 -25.42 -31.86
C GLU A 429 -12.59 -24.27 -31.09
N VAL A 430 -11.81 -23.22 -30.71
CA VAL A 430 -12.33 -21.94 -30.27
C VAL A 430 -11.92 -20.91 -31.30
N GLU A 431 -12.89 -20.25 -31.88
CA GLU A 431 -12.75 -19.16 -32.83
C GLU A 431 -11.69 -18.14 -32.34
N GLU A 432 -10.82 -17.77 -33.27
CA GLU A 432 -9.71 -16.83 -33.10
C GLU A 432 -10.23 -15.46 -32.74
N ASP A 433 -10.30 -15.18 -31.41
CA ASP A 433 -10.16 -13.81 -30.92
C ASP A 433 -8.66 -13.56 -30.72
N GLU A 434 -8.09 -12.73 -31.60
CA GLU A 434 -6.70 -12.29 -31.60
C GLU A 434 -6.33 -11.41 -30.36
N ASP A 435 -6.72 -11.76 -29.15
CA ASP A 435 -6.21 -11.20 -27.90
C ASP A 435 -5.12 -12.10 -27.32
N ILE A 436 -4.18 -12.29 -28.17
CA ILE A 436 -2.81 -12.75 -28.08
C ILE A 436 -2.27 -12.78 -26.64
N ARG A 437 -1.85 -13.96 -26.23
CA ARG A 437 -0.89 -14.29 -25.18
C ARG A 437 0.29 -13.32 -25.23
N LYS A 438 0.27 -12.26 -24.42
CA LYS A 438 1.32 -11.22 -24.43
C LYS A 438 2.37 -11.58 -23.41
N ASP A 439 3.59 -11.90 -23.88
CA ASP A 439 4.76 -12.05 -23.04
C ASP A 439 4.93 -10.87 -22.08
N CYS A 440 5.41 -11.13 -20.87
CA CYS A 440 5.77 -10.06 -19.96
C CYS A 440 7.12 -9.45 -20.40
N ILE A 441 7.12 -8.17 -20.73
CA ILE A 441 8.33 -7.45 -21.16
C ILE A 441 8.70 -6.42 -20.10
N MET A 442 9.90 -6.55 -19.57
CA MET A 442 10.49 -5.65 -18.59
C MET A 442 11.73 -4.96 -19.16
N LYS A 443 11.80 -3.66 -18.98
CA LYS A 443 12.99 -2.87 -19.30
C LYS A 443 13.73 -2.51 -18.02
N VAL A 444 15.03 -2.76 -18.02
CA VAL A 444 15.92 -2.46 -16.89
C VAL A 444 16.91 -1.40 -17.33
N LYS A 445 17.08 -0.36 -16.52
CA LYS A 445 18.02 0.75 -16.76
C LYS A 445 18.79 1.05 -15.50
N LEU A 446 20.09 1.25 -15.63
CA LEU A 446 20.95 1.75 -14.57
C LEU A 446 21.13 3.26 -14.74
N TYR A 447 20.94 4.01 -13.66
CA TYR A 447 21.16 5.45 -13.60
C TYR A 447 22.23 5.73 -12.55
N ASP A 448 23.17 6.60 -12.88
CA ASP A 448 24.03 7.26 -11.89
C ASP A 448 23.19 8.28 -11.13
N SER A 449 23.14 8.19 -9.81
CA SER A 449 22.36 9.07 -8.94
C SER A 449 23.22 9.93 -8.01
N GLY A 450 24.56 9.88 -8.16
CA GLY A 450 25.50 10.68 -7.38
C GLY A 450 26.75 9.89 -6.95
N ILE A 451 27.55 10.44 -6.07
CA ILE A 451 28.83 9.84 -5.66
C ILE A 451 28.58 8.45 -5.06
N ASN A 452 29.02 7.42 -5.79
CA ASN A 452 28.87 6.00 -5.40
C ASN A 452 27.43 5.53 -5.17
N GLU A 453 26.47 6.12 -5.85
CA GLU A 453 25.08 5.70 -5.80
C GLU A 453 24.51 5.46 -7.19
N TYR A 454 23.88 4.31 -7.37
CA TYR A 454 23.24 3.91 -8.64
C TYR A 454 21.80 3.55 -8.40
N LEU A 455 20.95 3.83 -9.37
CA LEU A 455 19.54 3.51 -9.35
C LEU A 455 19.20 2.54 -10.48
N LEU A 456 18.97 1.27 -10.15
CA LEU A 456 18.51 0.28 -11.11
C LEU A 456 16.98 0.33 -11.19
N CYS A 457 16.46 0.83 -12.30
CA CYS A 457 15.04 1.05 -12.54
C CYS A 457 14.46 -0.02 -13.45
N PHE A 458 13.29 -0.52 -13.08
CA PHE A 458 12.51 -1.52 -13.79
C PHE A 458 11.23 -0.89 -14.32
N GLU A 459 10.97 -1.04 -15.61
CA GLU A 459 9.82 -0.48 -16.30
C GLU A 459 9.06 -1.60 -17.01
N LYS A 460 7.79 -1.80 -16.67
CA LYS A 460 6.91 -2.72 -17.41
C LYS A 460 6.61 -2.12 -18.78
N ILE A 461 6.87 -2.88 -19.84
CA ILE A 461 6.55 -2.53 -21.22
C ILE A 461 5.28 -3.22 -21.66
N GLN A 462 5.15 -4.53 -21.38
CA GLN A 462 4.07 -5.38 -21.80
C GLN A 462 3.82 -6.49 -20.78
N GLY A 463 2.70 -7.17 -20.87
CA GLY A 463 2.31 -8.29 -19.99
C GLY A 463 1.48 -7.87 -18.79
N GLU A 464 1.09 -8.83 -17.96
CA GLU A 464 0.32 -8.62 -16.77
C GLU A 464 1.14 -7.97 -15.64
N LEU A 465 0.50 -7.15 -14.80
CA LEU A 465 1.19 -6.45 -13.72
C LEU A 465 1.70 -7.42 -12.64
N GLU A 466 0.96 -8.48 -12.39
CA GLU A 466 1.31 -9.52 -11.43
C GLU A 466 2.57 -10.27 -11.87
N GLU A 467 2.59 -10.70 -13.12
CA GLU A 467 3.75 -11.38 -13.72
C GLU A 467 4.99 -10.47 -13.73
N PHE A 468 4.81 -9.18 -14.06
CA PHE A 468 5.89 -8.21 -13.98
C PHE A 468 6.47 -8.11 -12.56
N TYR A 469 5.60 -8.08 -11.54
CA TYR A 469 6.06 -7.96 -10.15
C TYR A 469 6.75 -9.22 -9.65
N ASP A 470 6.24 -10.39 -9.98
CA ASP A 470 6.85 -11.67 -9.61
C ASP A 470 8.24 -11.82 -10.26
N ASN A 471 8.36 -11.43 -11.51
CA ASN A 471 9.65 -11.43 -12.20
C ASN A 471 10.60 -10.35 -11.66
N PHE A 472 10.09 -9.18 -11.26
CA PHE A 472 10.87 -8.18 -10.56
C PHE A 472 11.41 -8.71 -9.21
N LEU A 473 10.61 -9.44 -8.43
CA LEU A 473 11.06 -10.03 -7.16
C LEU A 473 12.15 -11.09 -7.38
N LYS A 474 12.04 -11.90 -8.40
CA LYS A 474 13.08 -12.89 -8.78
C LYS A 474 14.41 -12.20 -9.12
N ILE A 475 14.36 -11.14 -9.93
CA ILE A 475 15.56 -10.35 -10.28
C ILE A 475 16.14 -9.65 -9.05
N LYS A 476 15.29 -9.13 -8.17
CA LYS A 476 15.70 -8.52 -6.91
C LYS A 476 16.49 -9.48 -6.02
N GLU A 477 16.08 -10.75 -5.93
CA GLU A 477 16.81 -11.76 -5.16
C GLU A 477 18.17 -12.11 -5.80
N ILE A 478 18.23 -12.15 -7.15
CA ILE A 478 19.49 -12.27 -7.86
C ILE A 478 20.45 -11.13 -7.52
N ILE A 479 19.96 -9.87 -7.55
CA ILE A 479 20.76 -8.70 -7.23
C ILE A 479 21.27 -8.79 -5.79
N LYS A 480 20.44 -9.16 -4.85
CA LYS A 480 20.83 -9.36 -3.46
C LYS A 480 21.96 -10.41 -3.33
N ASN A 481 21.88 -11.51 -4.09
CA ASN A 481 22.91 -12.55 -4.11
C ASN A 481 24.20 -12.15 -4.84
N ILE A 482 24.20 -11.09 -5.62
CA ILE A 482 25.41 -10.50 -6.23
C ILE A 482 26.17 -9.67 -5.19
N PHE A 483 25.47 -9.05 -4.24
CA PHE A 483 26.04 -8.15 -3.24
C PHE A 483 26.22 -8.78 -1.83
N ASN A 484 25.80 -10.03 -1.63
CA ASN A 484 26.10 -10.84 -0.47
C ASN A 484 27.31 -11.75 -0.73
#